data_129e81e240bf8bfce4b884e44155d1f1
#
_entry.id   129e81e240bf8bfce4b884e44155d1f1
#
_cell.length_a   1.000
_cell.length_b   1.000
_cell.length_c   1.000
_cell.angle_alpha   90.00
_cell.angle_beta   90.00
_cell.angle_gamma   90.00
#
_symmetry.space_group_name_H-M   'P 1'
#
loop_
_entity.id
_entity.type
_entity.pdbx_description
1 polymer ?
#
loop_
_entity_poly.entity_id
_entity_poly.type
_entity_poly.pdbx_seq_one_letter_code
_entity_poly.pdbx_strand_id
1 'polypeptide(L)'
;VEAGTGVGKSAIGFTVAQAVLQAANPHDAVFSPSAYYLTTQKILQEQYMRDFKSKGMLSLKSSSNYRCQYYKSKSCSEARRELSASKDPNFRKSCTGGCHYVVDKNKFIAGEHGVTNFPYFLTEINLAGNLPPRKIMVIDECHNIELEMSKFVEVSVTEYFAKKMLKLKPNNLRTQFQVYSWIKSTYMPKLTAVRSQMARTLENTGLKNRLDEFVALQKKWAAIDGHWSKLDRFIQLYDKDNWVMNIVDNPNGKKFEFKPIDIAP
;
A
#
# COMPACT_ATOMS: atom_id res chain seq x y z
N VAL A 1 -20.78 -10.05 13.05
CA VAL A 1 -21.80 -9.34 13.83
C VAL A 1 -22.40 -8.24 12.97
N GLU A 2 -23.66 -8.34 12.66
CA GLU A 2 -24.41 -7.30 11.97
C GLU A 2 -25.20 -6.49 13.02
N ALA A 3 -24.99 -5.20 13.07
CA ALA A 3 -25.61 -4.33 14.08
C ALA A 3 -25.63 -2.88 13.60
N GLY A 4 -26.64 -2.12 14.03
CA GLY A 4 -26.80 -0.71 13.68
C GLY A 4 -25.63 0.18 14.12
N THR A 5 -25.64 1.42 13.66
CA THR A 5 -24.64 2.42 14.06
C THR A 5 -24.81 2.78 15.54
N GLY A 6 -23.71 2.95 16.28
CA GLY A 6 -23.75 3.37 17.67
C GLY A 6 -23.94 2.26 18.72
N VAL A 7 -24.15 0.99 18.33
CA VAL A 7 -24.35 -0.13 19.28
C VAL A 7 -23.04 -0.70 19.87
N GLY A 8 -21.91 -0.05 19.70
CA GLY A 8 -20.66 -0.48 20.31
C GLY A 8 -19.94 -1.64 19.60
N LYS A 9 -20.10 -1.79 18.27
CA LYS A 9 -19.43 -2.85 17.48
C LYS A 9 -17.94 -2.96 17.75
N SER A 10 -17.25 -1.83 17.85
CA SER A 10 -15.80 -1.78 18.12
C SER A 10 -15.47 -2.36 19.52
N ALA A 11 -16.33 -2.11 20.53
CA ALA A 11 -16.16 -2.68 21.86
C ALA A 11 -16.40 -4.20 21.86
N ILE A 12 -17.40 -4.67 21.11
CA ILE A 12 -17.64 -6.11 20.94
C ILE A 12 -16.42 -6.76 20.29
N GLY A 13 -15.94 -6.22 19.19
CA GLY A 13 -14.76 -6.73 18.48
C GLY A 13 -13.50 -6.76 19.38
N PHE A 14 -13.29 -5.70 20.16
CA PHE A 14 -12.18 -5.64 21.11
C PHE A 14 -12.32 -6.69 22.23
N THR A 15 -13.49 -6.82 22.84
CA THR A 15 -13.75 -7.77 23.94
C THR A 15 -13.60 -9.22 23.47
N VAL A 16 -14.13 -9.55 22.28
CA VAL A 16 -13.98 -10.89 21.70
C VAL A 16 -12.52 -11.20 21.45
N ALA A 17 -11.78 -10.25 20.84
CA ALA A 17 -10.35 -10.43 20.59
C ALA A 17 -9.59 -10.64 21.90
N GLN A 18 -9.85 -9.84 22.93
CA GLN A 18 -9.22 -9.96 24.24
C GLN A 18 -9.53 -11.33 24.90
N ALA A 19 -10.79 -11.79 24.86
CA ALA A 19 -11.17 -13.10 25.40
C ALA A 19 -10.45 -14.26 24.70
N VAL A 20 -10.35 -14.23 23.36
CA VAL A 20 -9.64 -15.26 22.59
C VAL A 20 -8.14 -15.23 22.87
N LEU A 21 -7.54 -14.05 23.04
CA LEU A 21 -6.11 -13.93 23.38
C LEU A 21 -5.81 -14.45 24.78
N GLN A 22 -6.68 -14.19 25.74
CA GLN A 22 -6.55 -14.74 27.10
C GLN A 22 -6.70 -16.26 27.17
N ALA A 23 -7.56 -16.83 26.31
CA ALA A 23 -7.74 -18.28 26.18
C ALA A 23 -6.66 -18.96 25.31
N ALA A 24 -5.77 -18.20 24.66
CA ALA A 24 -4.78 -18.73 23.74
C ALA A 24 -3.67 -19.48 24.49
N ASN A 25 -3.33 -20.66 24.01
CA ASN A 25 -2.17 -21.38 24.52
C ASN A 25 -0.86 -20.62 24.15
N PRO A 26 0.00 -20.25 25.13
CA PRO A 26 1.27 -19.57 24.85
C PRO A 26 2.25 -20.39 23.98
N HIS A 27 2.04 -21.71 23.92
CA HIS A 27 2.87 -22.62 23.13
C HIS A 27 2.39 -22.82 21.68
N ASP A 28 1.33 -22.11 21.27
CA ASP A 28 0.83 -22.12 19.89
C ASP A 28 1.80 -21.29 19.02
N ALA A 29 2.81 -21.96 18.46
CA ALA A 29 3.98 -21.33 17.85
C ALA A 29 3.74 -20.67 16.46
N VAL A 30 2.53 -20.83 15.88
CA VAL A 30 2.28 -20.39 14.51
C VAL A 30 1.91 -18.90 14.42
N PHE A 31 1.15 -18.41 15.40
CA PHE A 31 0.67 -17.02 15.41
C PHE A 31 0.99 -16.34 16.74
N SER A 32 1.51 -15.12 16.67
CA SER A 32 1.64 -14.27 17.86
C SER A 32 0.26 -14.13 18.56
N PRO A 33 0.17 -14.25 19.89
CA PRO A 33 -1.06 -14.05 20.66
C PRO A 33 -1.42 -12.56 20.69
N SER A 34 -1.80 -12.03 19.55
CA SER A 34 -2.06 -10.61 19.32
C SER A 34 -3.17 -10.42 18.27
N ALA A 35 -3.70 -9.21 18.17
CA ALA A 35 -4.82 -8.88 17.30
C ALA A 35 -4.52 -7.67 16.40
N TYR A 36 -4.95 -7.76 15.13
CA TYR A 36 -5.08 -6.61 14.24
C TYR A 36 -6.52 -6.10 14.25
N TYR A 37 -6.66 -4.78 14.25
CA TYR A 37 -7.94 -4.09 14.04
C TYR A 37 -7.81 -3.27 12.78
N LEU A 38 -8.56 -3.65 11.75
CA LEU A 38 -8.50 -3.04 10.44
C LEU A 38 -9.70 -2.13 10.22
N THR A 39 -9.44 -0.88 9.88
CA THR A 39 -10.47 0.13 9.60
C THR A 39 -10.33 0.63 8.18
N THR A 40 -11.44 1.06 7.57
CA THR A 40 -11.41 1.65 6.21
C THR A 40 -11.01 3.13 6.24
N GLN A 41 -11.22 3.81 7.38
CA GLN A 41 -11.01 5.25 7.52
C GLN A 41 -10.11 5.61 8.70
N LYS A 42 -9.33 6.68 8.55
CA LYS A 42 -8.44 7.18 9.62
C LYS A 42 -9.20 7.65 10.85
N ILE A 43 -10.41 8.18 10.69
CA ILE A 43 -11.23 8.63 11.81
C ILE A 43 -11.64 7.47 12.72
N LEU A 44 -11.93 6.31 12.14
CA LEU A 44 -12.22 5.09 12.91
C LEU A 44 -10.97 4.61 13.65
N GLN A 45 -9.80 4.70 13.03
CA GLN A 45 -8.53 4.39 13.70
C GLN A 45 -8.29 5.29 14.92
N GLU A 46 -8.62 6.58 14.82
CA GLU A 46 -8.54 7.53 15.94
C GLU A 46 -9.58 7.22 17.03
N GLN A 47 -10.76 6.76 16.64
CA GLN A 47 -11.78 6.29 17.58
C GLN A 47 -11.29 5.09 18.39
N TYR A 48 -10.73 4.06 17.75
CA TYR A 48 -10.13 2.93 18.46
C TYR A 48 -9.05 3.38 19.46
N MET A 49 -8.21 4.36 19.07
CA MET A 49 -7.20 4.90 19.98
C MET A 49 -7.82 5.66 21.15
N ARG A 50 -8.86 6.44 20.93
CA ARG A 50 -9.55 7.16 22.01
C ARG A 50 -10.19 6.19 23.01
N ASP A 51 -10.83 5.12 22.50
CA ASP A 51 -11.65 4.23 23.30
C ASP A 51 -10.81 3.14 23.99
N PHE A 52 -9.70 2.68 23.38
CA PHE A 52 -8.94 1.51 23.84
C PHE A 52 -7.45 1.76 24.12
N LYS A 53 -6.95 2.98 24.05
CA LYS A 53 -5.53 3.29 24.35
C LYS A 53 -5.14 2.83 25.77
N SER A 54 -6.00 3.05 26.74
CA SER A 54 -5.80 2.61 28.14
C SER A 54 -5.78 1.09 28.31
N LYS A 55 -6.24 0.36 27.30
CA LYS A 55 -6.25 -1.12 27.23
C LYS A 55 -5.11 -1.68 26.37
N GLY A 56 -4.09 -0.88 26.06
CA GLY A 56 -2.92 -1.29 25.28
C GLY A 56 -3.08 -1.22 23.76
N MET A 57 -4.13 -0.56 23.24
CA MET A 57 -4.27 -0.34 21.79
C MET A 57 -3.15 0.55 21.27
N LEU A 58 -2.50 0.11 20.20
CA LEU A 58 -1.47 0.83 19.46
C LEU A 58 -1.94 1.12 18.05
N SER A 59 -1.57 2.28 17.53
CA SER A 59 -1.96 2.72 16.20
C SER A 59 -0.75 2.89 15.30
N LEU A 60 -0.84 2.36 14.07
CA LEU A 60 0.16 2.57 13.04
C LEU A 60 -0.50 3.15 11.79
N LYS A 61 -0.02 4.30 11.34
CA LYS A 61 -0.39 4.92 10.08
C LYS A 61 0.77 4.79 9.07
N SER A 62 0.49 4.99 7.79
CA SER A 62 1.56 5.00 6.78
C SER A 62 2.58 6.12 7.06
N SER A 63 3.82 5.91 6.64
CA SER A 63 4.92 6.88 6.85
C SER A 63 4.65 8.29 6.32
N SER A 64 3.73 8.44 5.37
CA SER A 64 3.27 9.75 4.89
C SER A 64 2.49 10.57 5.92
N ASN A 65 1.99 9.94 6.99
CA ASN A 65 1.26 10.61 8.06
C ASN A 65 2.15 11.04 9.22
N TYR A 66 3.46 10.77 9.15
CA TYR A 66 4.44 11.18 10.15
C TYR A 66 5.31 12.30 9.59
N ARG A 67 5.55 13.34 10.39
CA ARG A 67 6.55 14.35 10.05
C ARG A 67 7.95 13.82 10.32
N CYS A 68 8.87 14.12 9.42
CA CYS A 68 10.28 13.79 9.64
C CYS A 68 10.85 14.62 10.79
N GLN A 69 11.52 13.98 11.72
CA GLN A 69 12.16 14.67 12.85
C GLN A 69 13.37 15.49 12.40
N TYR A 70 14.07 15.04 11.38
CA TYR A 70 15.26 15.71 10.85
C TYR A 70 14.87 16.81 9.86
N TYR A 71 14.07 16.49 8.84
CA TYR A 71 13.53 17.44 7.87
C TYR A 71 12.09 17.83 8.25
N LYS A 72 11.93 18.79 9.15
CA LYS A 72 10.63 19.17 9.74
C LYS A 72 9.56 19.61 8.73
N SER A 73 9.97 20.04 7.52
CA SER A 73 9.07 20.42 6.44
C SER A 73 8.55 19.25 5.62
N LYS A 74 9.12 18.03 5.79
CA LYS A 74 8.81 16.85 4.99
C LYS A 74 8.09 15.78 5.82
N SER A 75 7.28 14.97 5.14
CA SER A 75 6.79 13.73 5.73
C SER A 75 7.93 12.69 5.84
N CYS A 76 7.74 11.67 6.69
CA CYS A 76 8.70 10.59 6.81
C CYS A 76 8.89 9.85 5.48
N SER A 77 7.82 9.64 4.70
CA SER A 77 7.91 8.99 3.39
C SER A 77 8.72 9.80 2.37
N GLU A 78 8.62 11.13 2.41
CA GLU A 78 9.40 12.02 1.53
C GLU A 78 10.88 12.03 1.94
N ALA A 79 11.16 12.20 3.23
CA ALA A 79 12.52 12.20 3.74
C ALA A 79 13.24 10.86 3.50
N ARG A 80 12.56 9.73 3.68
CA ARG A 80 13.15 8.39 3.42
C ARG A 80 13.57 8.18 1.97
N ARG A 81 12.94 8.82 1.01
CA ARG A 81 13.39 8.78 -0.39
C ARG A 81 14.76 9.43 -0.57
N GLU A 82 15.11 10.40 0.26
CA GLU A 82 16.42 11.06 0.21
C GLU A 82 17.51 10.27 0.96
N LEU A 83 17.11 9.30 1.78
CA LEU A 83 18.03 8.57 2.66
C LEU A 83 19.14 7.84 1.88
N SER A 84 18.82 7.25 0.74
CA SER A 84 19.77 6.52 -0.10
C SER A 84 20.82 7.44 -0.73
N ALA A 85 20.45 8.68 -1.05
CA ALA A 85 21.32 9.68 -1.63
C ALA A 85 22.02 10.58 -0.61
N SER A 86 21.53 10.59 0.62
CA SER A 86 22.07 11.45 1.67
C SER A 86 23.42 10.94 2.13
N LYS A 87 24.42 11.83 2.12
CA LYS A 87 25.74 11.62 2.72
C LYS A 87 25.77 12.03 4.19
N ASP A 88 24.67 12.58 4.71
CA ASP A 88 24.59 13.07 6.10
C ASP A 88 24.41 11.88 7.08
N PRO A 89 25.42 11.57 7.88
CA PRO A 89 25.37 10.46 8.83
C PRO A 89 24.34 10.71 9.93
N ASN A 90 24.07 11.97 10.31
CA ASN A 90 23.12 12.33 11.34
C ASN A 90 21.69 12.07 10.86
N PHE A 91 21.38 12.39 9.60
CA PHE A 91 20.10 12.04 9.00
C PHE A 91 19.89 10.51 8.95
N ARG A 92 20.90 9.75 8.53
CA ARG A 92 20.84 8.29 8.52
C ARG A 92 20.59 7.74 9.92
N LYS A 93 21.36 8.17 10.91
CA LYS A 93 21.21 7.78 12.31
C LYS A 93 19.83 8.13 12.86
N SER A 94 19.32 9.34 12.58
CA SER A 94 17.98 9.76 13.00
C SER A 94 16.87 8.93 12.33
N CYS A 95 17.03 8.55 11.05
CA CYS A 95 16.03 7.79 10.32
C CYS A 95 15.98 6.31 10.73
N THR A 96 17.12 5.71 11.05
CA THR A 96 17.23 4.27 11.38
C THR A 96 17.13 3.99 12.88
N GLY A 97 17.57 4.93 13.71
CA GLY A 97 17.77 4.71 15.16
C GLY A 97 16.64 5.18 16.06
N GLY A 98 15.55 5.79 15.56
CA GLY A 98 14.53 6.24 16.52
C GLY A 98 13.57 7.32 16.02
N CYS A 99 13.34 7.47 14.73
CA CYS A 99 12.29 8.39 14.29
C CYS A 99 10.90 7.90 14.74
N HIS A 100 9.96 8.80 14.91
CA HIS A 100 8.62 8.49 15.45
C HIS A 100 7.94 7.36 14.68
N TYR A 101 8.06 7.34 13.35
CA TYR A 101 7.48 6.26 12.54
C TYR A 101 8.10 4.89 12.86
N VAL A 102 9.41 4.81 12.99
CA VAL A 102 10.11 3.54 13.30
C VAL A 102 9.78 3.07 14.72
N VAL A 103 9.77 4.00 15.68
CA VAL A 103 9.39 3.70 17.06
C VAL A 103 7.96 3.19 17.15
N ASP A 104 7.00 3.88 16.52
CA ASP A 104 5.60 3.47 16.53
C ASP A 104 5.40 2.14 15.80
N LYS A 105 6.11 1.92 14.68
CA LYS A 105 6.06 0.65 13.95
C LYS A 105 6.58 -0.50 14.79
N ASN A 106 7.69 -0.34 15.47
CA ASN A 106 8.26 -1.35 16.35
C ASN A 106 7.35 -1.65 17.54
N LYS A 107 6.78 -0.61 18.18
CA LYS A 107 5.78 -0.79 19.23
C LYS A 107 4.55 -1.53 18.71
N PHE A 108 4.05 -1.14 17.54
CA PHE A 108 2.89 -1.78 16.91
C PHE A 108 3.15 -3.27 16.62
N ILE A 109 4.33 -3.62 16.12
CA ILE A 109 4.72 -5.00 15.84
C ILE A 109 4.79 -5.83 17.14
N ALA A 110 5.37 -5.27 18.19
CA ALA A 110 5.55 -5.95 19.47
C ALA A 110 4.28 -5.96 20.34
N GLY A 111 3.30 -5.09 20.07
CA GLY A 111 2.12 -4.93 20.91
C GLY A 111 1.04 -5.96 20.64
N GLU A 112 0.23 -6.23 21.66
CA GLU A 112 -0.86 -7.21 21.61
C GLU A 112 -2.03 -6.73 20.74
N HIS A 113 -2.42 -5.45 20.83
CA HIS A 113 -3.54 -4.86 20.11
C HIS A 113 -3.05 -3.77 19.17
N GLY A 114 -3.26 -3.95 17.87
CA GLY A 114 -2.80 -2.99 16.87
C GLY A 114 -3.88 -2.57 15.87
N VAL A 115 -4.25 -1.27 15.85
CA VAL A 115 -5.18 -0.71 14.87
C VAL A 115 -4.45 -0.02 13.72
N THR A 116 -4.86 -0.34 12.50
CA THR A 116 -4.35 0.30 11.27
C THR A 116 -5.42 0.35 10.20
N ASN A 117 -5.20 1.14 9.13
CA ASN A 117 -6.14 1.13 8.02
C ASN A 117 -5.84 -0.03 7.05
N PHE A 118 -6.91 -0.51 6.45
CA PHE A 118 -6.89 -1.68 5.57
C PHE A 118 -5.92 -1.54 4.37
N PRO A 119 -5.90 -0.43 3.61
CA PRO A 119 -4.97 -0.27 2.48
C PRO A 119 -3.50 -0.30 2.91
N TYR A 120 -3.16 0.30 4.06
CA TYR A 120 -1.79 0.26 4.57
C TYR A 120 -1.41 -1.15 5.03
N PHE A 121 -2.33 -1.85 5.70
CA PHE A 121 -2.14 -3.25 6.09
C PHE A 121 -1.84 -4.13 4.87
N LEU A 122 -2.66 -4.06 3.81
CA LEU A 122 -2.44 -4.80 2.58
C LEU A 122 -1.08 -4.48 1.94
N THR A 123 -0.66 -3.23 1.96
CA THR A 123 0.65 -2.82 1.45
C THR A 123 1.79 -3.44 2.26
N GLU A 124 1.69 -3.41 3.59
CA GLU A 124 2.74 -3.94 4.48
C GLU A 124 2.88 -5.46 4.41
N ILE A 125 1.77 -6.21 4.30
CA ILE A 125 1.83 -7.67 4.22
C ILE A 125 2.25 -8.17 2.83
N ASN A 126 1.80 -7.51 1.75
CA ASN A 126 2.06 -8.00 0.38
C ASN A 126 3.35 -7.46 -0.24
N LEU A 127 3.77 -6.25 0.10
CA LEU A 127 4.92 -5.61 -0.54
C LEU A 127 6.12 -5.47 0.38
N ALA A 128 5.92 -5.20 1.66
CA ALA A 128 6.99 -4.95 2.60
C ALA A 128 7.33 -6.14 3.50
N GLY A 129 6.37 -7.07 3.70
CA GLY A 129 6.56 -8.28 4.52
C GLY A 129 6.90 -8.01 5.99
N ASN A 130 6.56 -6.83 6.52
CA ASN A 130 7.06 -6.39 7.82
C ASN A 130 6.08 -6.61 8.98
N LEU A 131 4.84 -7.00 8.70
CA LEU A 131 3.86 -7.27 9.75
C LEU A 131 3.78 -8.77 10.00
N PRO A 132 4.05 -9.21 11.24
CA PRO A 132 3.98 -10.62 11.59
C PRO A 132 2.54 -11.12 11.59
N PRO A 133 2.29 -12.40 11.34
CA PRO A 133 0.98 -12.99 11.48
C PRO A 133 0.51 -12.92 12.94
N ARG A 134 -0.74 -12.53 13.15
CA ARG A 134 -1.40 -12.45 14.45
C ARG A 134 -2.56 -13.42 14.52
N LYS A 135 -2.91 -13.84 15.74
CA LYS A 135 -3.96 -14.84 15.98
C LYS A 135 -5.34 -14.36 15.58
N ILE A 136 -5.61 -13.06 15.67
CA ILE A 136 -6.92 -12.48 15.42
C ILE A 136 -6.82 -11.28 14.49
N MET A 137 -7.81 -11.18 13.62
CA MET A 137 -8.06 -10.00 12.81
C MET A 137 -9.51 -9.55 12.99
N VAL A 138 -9.69 -8.34 13.51
CA VAL A 138 -11.00 -7.67 13.61
C VAL A 138 -11.10 -6.70 12.46
N ILE A 139 -12.10 -6.85 11.61
CA ILE A 139 -12.32 -5.98 10.46
C ILE A 139 -13.58 -5.15 10.75
N ASP A 140 -13.37 -3.86 10.96
CA ASP A 140 -14.44 -2.89 11.14
C ASP A 140 -15.03 -2.48 9.78
N GLU A 141 -16.35 -2.35 9.70
CA GLU A 141 -17.06 -2.09 8.44
C GLU A 141 -16.72 -3.12 7.34
N CYS A 142 -16.76 -4.40 7.70
CA CYS A 142 -16.36 -5.52 6.84
C CYS A 142 -17.13 -5.61 5.51
N HIS A 143 -18.30 -4.98 5.41
CA HIS A 143 -19.05 -4.88 4.16
C HIS A 143 -18.27 -4.12 3.05
N ASN A 144 -17.24 -3.35 3.42
CA ASN A 144 -16.37 -2.65 2.48
C ASN A 144 -15.12 -3.46 2.10
N ILE A 145 -14.90 -4.65 2.67
CA ILE A 145 -13.64 -5.39 2.47
C ILE A 145 -13.42 -5.77 1.01
N GLU A 146 -14.46 -6.24 0.35
CA GLU A 146 -14.42 -6.61 -1.07
C GLU A 146 -14.02 -5.41 -1.94
N LEU A 147 -14.64 -4.25 -1.69
CA LEU A 147 -14.32 -3.02 -2.40
C LEU A 147 -12.86 -2.58 -2.17
N GLU A 148 -12.38 -2.67 -0.94
CA GLU A 148 -10.99 -2.28 -0.60
C GLU A 148 -9.98 -3.26 -1.20
N MET A 149 -10.27 -4.55 -1.20
CA MET A 149 -9.44 -5.56 -1.87
C MET A 149 -9.45 -5.37 -3.38
N SER A 150 -10.63 -5.15 -3.98
CA SER A 150 -10.75 -4.84 -5.41
C SER A 150 -9.91 -3.64 -5.81
N LYS A 151 -9.96 -2.54 -5.06
CA LYS A 151 -9.12 -1.35 -5.30
C LYS A 151 -7.63 -1.65 -5.20
N PHE A 152 -7.23 -2.55 -4.30
CA PHE A 152 -5.84 -2.94 -4.14
C PHE A 152 -5.35 -3.76 -5.34
N VAL A 153 -6.18 -4.67 -5.84
CA VAL A 153 -5.86 -5.56 -6.97
C VAL A 153 -6.12 -4.88 -8.32
N GLU A 154 -7.10 -3.97 -8.42
CA GLU A 154 -7.46 -3.27 -9.66
C GLU A 154 -6.24 -2.72 -10.39
N VAL A 155 -6.20 -2.95 -11.69
CA VAL A 155 -5.15 -2.43 -12.58
C VAL A 155 -5.76 -1.47 -13.58
N SER A 156 -5.13 -0.33 -13.78
CA SER A 156 -5.58 0.63 -14.77
C SER A 156 -4.45 1.11 -15.68
N VAL A 157 -4.77 1.25 -16.97
CA VAL A 157 -3.88 1.82 -17.99
C VAL A 157 -4.58 2.97 -18.67
N THR A 158 -3.93 4.12 -18.78
CA THR A 158 -4.50 5.29 -19.44
C THR A 158 -3.81 5.59 -20.77
N GLU A 159 -4.59 6.00 -21.76
CA GLU A 159 -4.03 6.47 -23.03
C GLU A 159 -3.11 7.68 -22.83
N TYR A 160 -3.42 8.53 -21.85
CA TYR A 160 -2.58 9.68 -21.52
C TYR A 160 -1.16 9.23 -21.13
N PHE A 161 -1.05 8.28 -20.20
CA PHE A 161 0.26 7.76 -19.78
C PHE A 161 0.98 7.06 -20.96
N ALA A 162 0.27 6.24 -21.71
CA ALA A 162 0.80 5.57 -22.89
C ALA A 162 1.40 6.57 -23.88
N LYS A 163 0.67 7.63 -24.23
CA LYS A 163 1.11 8.67 -25.17
C LYS A 163 2.24 9.52 -24.61
N LYS A 164 2.12 10.01 -23.38
CA LYS A 164 3.08 10.98 -22.80
C LYS A 164 4.37 10.32 -22.35
N MET A 165 4.28 9.19 -21.63
CA MET A 165 5.43 8.54 -21.00
C MET A 165 6.07 7.48 -21.90
N LEU A 166 5.26 6.67 -22.57
CA LEU A 166 5.76 5.55 -23.35
C LEU A 166 5.85 5.83 -24.85
N LYS A 167 5.33 6.98 -25.31
CA LYS A 167 5.25 7.34 -26.73
C LYS A 167 4.49 6.32 -27.58
N LEU A 168 3.51 5.65 -26.96
CA LEU A 168 2.64 4.69 -27.59
C LEU A 168 1.31 5.32 -27.97
N LYS A 169 0.79 4.94 -29.13
CA LYS A 169 -0.56 5.31 -29.58
C LYS A 169 -1.42 4.05 -29.56
N PRO A 170 -2.31 3.88 -28.58
CA PRO A 170 -3.27 2.77 -28.61
C PRO A 170 -4.23 2.99 -29.79
N ASN A 171 -4.33 1.99 -30.65
CA ASN A 171 -5.18 2.05 -31.83
C ASN A 171 -6.45 1.23 -31.58
N ASN A 172 -7.59 1.91 -31.49
CA ASN A 172 -8.94 1.32 -31.53
C ASN A 172 -9.20 0.10 -30.61
N LEU A 173 -8.64 0.13 -29.40
CA LEU A 173 -8.83 -0.93 -28.42
C LEU A 173 -10.26 -0.85 -27.86
N ARG A 174 -11.05 -1.92 -28.05
CA ARG A 174 -12.46 -1.96 -27.66
C ARG A 174 -12.81 -3.17 -26.78
N THR A 175 -12.11 -4.29 -26.95
CA THR A 175 -12.41 -5.52 -26.22
C THR A 175 -11.36 -5.80 -25.15
N GLN A 176 -11.75 -6.51 -24.10
CA GLN A 176 -10.86 -6.94 -23.03
C GLN A 176 -9.64 -7.68 -23.56
N PHE A 177 -9.84 -8.60 -24.49
CA PHE A 177 -8.75 -9.37 -25.10
C PHE A 177 -7.77 -8.48 -25.87
N GLN A 178 -8.29 -7.50 -26.65
CA GLN A 178 -7.43 -6.56 -27.40
C GLN A 178 -6.57 -5.73 -26.45
N VAL A 179 -7.17 -5.19 -25.38
CA VAL A 179 -6.45 -4.37 -24.39
C VAL A 179 -5.43 -5.21 -23.64
N TYR A 180 -5.80 -6.40 -23.17
CA TYR A 180 -4.87 -7.31 -22.50
C TYR A 180 -3.68 -7.68 -23.40
N SER A 181 -3.95 -8.08 -24.63
CA SER A 181 -2.92 -8.45 -25.60
C SER A 181 -1.98 -7.27 -25.89
N TRP A 182 -2.53 -6.07 -26.03
CA TRP A 182 -1.75 -4.85 -26.21
C TRP A 182 -0.91 -4.51 -24.96
N ILE A 183 -1.47 -4.66 -23.75
CA ILE A 183 -0.71 -4.49 -22.52
C ILE A 183 0.48 -5.44 -22.49
N LYS A 184 0.25 -6.72 -22.74
CA LYS A 184 1.26 -7.77 -22.67
C LYS A 184 2.35 -7.60 -23.73
N SER A 185 1.96 -7.36 -24.99
CA SER A 185 2.89 -7.37 -26.12
C SER A 185 3.55 -6.03 -26.43
N THR A 186 2.94 -4.92 -26.05
CA THR A 186 3.37 -3.59 -26.49
C THR A 186 3.66 -2.66 -25.30
N TYR A 187 2.71 -2.57 -24.37
CA TYR A 187 2.81 -1.64 -23.26
C TYR A 187 3.89 -2.06 -22.25
N MET A 188 3.87 -3.30 -21.79
CA MET A 188 4.83 -3.82 -20.81
C MET A 188 6.28 -3.78 -21.28
N PRO A 189 6.65 -4.23 -22.50
CA PRO A 189 8.02 -4.10 -22.98
C PRO A 189 8.50 -2.64 -22.98
N LYS A 190 7.64 -1.70 -23.38
CA LYS A 190 7.99 -0.28 -23.41
C LYS A 190 8.12 0.31 -22.01
N LEU A 191 7.20 -0.06 -21.10
CA LEU A 191 7.26 0.34 -19.69
C LEU A 191 8.52 -0.18 -19.00
N THR A 192 8.91 -1.42 -19.28
CA THR A 192 10.15 -2.04 -18.78
C THR A 192 11.39 -1.27 -19.28
N ALA A 193 11.42 -0.88 -20.53
CA ALA A 193 12.51 -0.09 -21.09
C ALA A 193 12.63 1.29 -20.41
N VAL A 194 11.50 2.00 -20.23
CA VAL A 194 11.46 3.30 -19.54
C VAL A 194 11.87 3.16 -18.06
N ARG A 195 11.37 2.14 -17.37
CA ARG A 195 11.74 1.81 -15.97
C ARG A 195 13.26 1.62 -15.83
N SER A 196 13.86 0.81 -16.70
CA SER A 196 15.31 0.53 -16.69
C SER A 196 16.14 1.76 -17.04
N GLN A 197 15.70 2.56 -18.00
CA GLN A 197 16.37 3.83 -18.35
C GLN A 197 16.35 4.80 -17.16
N MET A 198 15.21 4.93 -16.48
CA MET A 198 15.11 5.81 -15.29
C MET A 198 15.96 5.31 -14.13
N ALA A 199 16.04 3.99 -13.91
CA ALA A 199 16.92 3.42 -12.89
C ALA A 199 18.39 3.80 -13.13
N ARG A 200 18.88 3.63 -14.37
CA ARG A 200 20.24 4.05 -14.76
C ARG A 200 20.46 5.56 -14.60
N THR A 201 19.45 6.36 -14.92
CA THR A 201 19.54 7.82 -14.73
C THR A 201 19.64 8.17 -13.24
N LEU A 202 18.90 7.48 -12.37
CA LEU A 202 18.99 7.66 -10.91
C LEU A 202 20.38 7.32 -10.36
N GLU A 203 20.96 6.21 -10.81
CA GLU A 203 22.31 5.80 -10.43
C GLU A 203 23.35 6.87 -10.84
N ASN A 204 23.24 7.40 -12.05
CA ASN A 204 24.14 8.43 -12.55
C ASN A 204 23.93 9.81 -11.89
N THR A 205 22.69 10.18 -11.55
CA THR A 205 22.35 11.47 -10.95
C THR A 205 22.73 11.51 -9.47
N GLY A 206 22.61 10.39 -8.73
CA GLY A 206 23.00 10.29 -7.33
C GLY A 206 24.47 10.57 -7.06
N LEU A 207 25.30 10.52 -8.09
CA LEU A 207 26.75 10.77 -8.01
C LEU A 207 27.15 12.23 -8.29
N LYS A 208 26.29 13.05 -8.86
CA LYS A 208 26.75 14.30 -9.47
C LYS A 208 26.10 15.60 -9.03
N ASN A 209 24.82 15.72 -8.63
CA ASN A 209 24.23 17.04 -8.32
C ASN A 209 22.81 16.99 -7.71
N ARG A 210 22.42 18.12 -7.11
CA ARG A 210 21.09 18.60 -6.71
C ARG A 210 20.13 17.54 -6.15
N LEU A 211 20.07 17.51 -4.82
CA LEU A 211 19.18 16.64 -4.07
C LEU A 211 17.71 16.73 -4.54
N ASP A 212 17.22 17.91 -4.91
CA ASP A 212 15.84 18.12 -5.36
C ASP A 212 15.54 17.42 -6.69
N GLU A 213 16.47 17.46 -7.65
CA GLU A 213 16.32 16.76 -8.94
C GLU A 213 16.35 15.25 -8.76
N PHE A 214 17.24 14.76 -7.89
CA PHE A 214 17.30 13.35 -7.55
C PHE A 214 15.98 12.87 -6.90
N VAL A 215 15.43 13.62 -5.95
CA VAL A 215 14.17 13.28 -5.27
C VAL A 215 13.00 13.31 -6.25
N ALA A 216 12.93 14.30 -7.16
CA ALA A 216 11.90 14.37 -8.18
C ALA A 216 11.97 13.16 -9.14
N LEU A 217 13.17 12.79 -9.55
CA LEU A 217 13.39 11.62 -10.41
C LEU A 217 13.04 10.32 -9.68
N GLN A 218 13.42 10.19 -8.42
CA GLN A 218 13.10 9.03 -7.59
C GLN A 218 11.59 8.87 -7.37
N LYS A 219 10.84 9.98 -7.21
CA LYS A 219 9.36 9.95 -7.15
C LYS A 219 8.77 9.41 -8.46
N LYS A 220 9.28 9.89 -9.61
CA LYS A 220 8.84 9.43 -10.94
C LYS A 220 9.17 7.95 -11.15
N TRP A 221 10.36 7.55 -10.80
CA TRP A 221 10.77 6.15 -10.92
C TRP A 221 9.91 5.23 -10.04
N ALA A 222 9.68 5.59 -8.78
CA ALA A 222 8.84 4.82 -7.87
C ALA A 222 7.39 4.66 -8.36
N ALA A 223 6.83 5.70 -9.01
CA ALA A 223 5.52 5.62 -9.61
C ALA A 223 5.49 4.65 -10.81
N ILE A 224 6.53 4.68 -11.66
CA ILE A 224 6.66 3.78 -12.81
C ILE A 224 6.92 2.35 -12.34
N ASP A 225 7.77 2.16 -11.35
CA ASP A 225 8.09 0.86 -10.77
C ASP A 225 6.87 0.21 -10.12
N GLY A 226 6.10 0.97 -9.34
CA GLY A 226 4.84 0.50 -8.76
C GLY A 226 3.78 0.15 -9.83
N HIS A 227 3.69 0.95 -10.89
CA HIS A 227 2.80 0.65 -12.02
C HIS A 227 3.24 -0.61 -12.77
N TRP A 228 4.54 -0.74 -13.04
CA TRP A 228 5.12 -1.94 -13.64
C TRP A 228 4.84 -3.19 -12.81
N SER A 229 5.09 -3.14 -11.50
CA SER A 229 4.88 -4.28 -10.59
C SER A 229 3.42 -4.73 -10.54
N LYS A 230 2.47 -3.78 -10.53
CA LYS A 230 1.04 -4.10 -10.61
C LYS A 230 0.67 -4.79 -11.92
N LEU A 231 1.17 -4.28 -13.04
CA LEU A 231 0.89 -4.86 -14.37
C LEU A 231 1.55 -6.22 -14.55
N ASP A 232 2.77 -6.41 -14.06
CA ASP A 232 3.47 -7.69 -14.11
C ASP A 232 2.69 -8.77 -13.36
N ARG A 233 2.27 -8.49 -12.12
CA ARG A 233 1.40 -9.39 -11.35
C ARG A 233 0.07 -9.65 -12.06
N PHE A 234 -0.55 -8.61 -12.63
CA PHE A 234 -1.78 -8.75 -13.39
C PHE A 234 -1.63 -9.69 -14.57
N ILE A 235 -0.55 -9.56 -15.36
CA ILE A 235 -0.29 -10.43 -16.52
C ILE A 235 -0.10 -11.89 -16.08
N GLN A 236 0.53 -12.13 -14.93
CA GLN A 236 0.73 -13.47 -14.39
C GLN A 236 -0.56 -14.11 -13.88
N LEU A 237 -1.48 -13.32 -13.32
CA LEU A 237 -2.73 -13.77 -12.71
C LEU A 237 -3.96 -13.62 -13.62
N TYR A 238 -3.78 -13.07 -14.82
CA TYR A 238 -4.91 -12.79 -15.70
C TYR A 238 -5.59 -14.07 -16.18
N ASP A 239 -6.85 -14.16 -15.86
CA ASP A 239 -7.80 -15.12 -16.42
C ASP A 239 -8.96 -14.33 -17.05
N LYS A 240 -9.29 -14.66 -18.31
CA LYS A 240 -10.34 -13.95 -19.08
C LYS A 240 -11.72 -14.07 -18.44
N ASP A 241 -11.98 -15.14 -17.69
CA ASP A 241 -13.28 -15.43 -17.10
C ASP A 241 -13.40 -14.85 -15.69
N ASN A 242 -12.27 -14.54 -15.04
CA ASN A 242 -12.23 -13.94 -13.70
C ASN A 242 -11.90 -12.43 -13.69
N TRP A 243 -11.74 -11.81 -14.85
CA TRP A 243 -11.47 -10.38 -14.92
C TRP A 243 -12.47 -9.69 -15.84
N VAL A 244 -12.94 -8.51 -15.43
CA VAL A 244 -13.74 -7.62 -16.28
C VAL A 244 -12.98 -6.36 -16.57
N MET A 245 -13.16 -5.84 -17.77
CA MET A 245 -12.58 -4.58 -18.19
C MET A 245 -13.66 -3.52 -18.38
N ASN A 246 -13.47 -2.36 -17.75
CA ASN A 246 -14.25 -1.15 -18.00
C ASN A 246 -13.41 -0.17 -18.81
N ILE A 247 -14.05 0.50 -19.76
CA ILE A 247 -13.48 1.61 -20.51
C ILE A 247 -14.14 2.88 -19.99
N VAL A 248 -13.34 3.77 -19.42
CA VAL A 248 -13.79 5.05 -18.89
C VAL A 248 -13.24 6.17 -19.77
N ASP A 249 -14.12 6.97 -20.35
CA ASP A 249 -13.73 8.14 -21.12
C ASP A 249 -13.33 9.29 -20.18
N ASN A 250 -12.15 9.83 -20.41
CA ASN A 250 -11.61 10.98 -19.69
C ASN A 250 -11.24 12.09 -20.67
N PRO A 251 -11.12 13.35 -20.23
CA PRO A 251 -10.73 14.48 -21.09
C PRO A 251 -9.39 14.27 -21.81
N ASN A 252 -8.50 13.46 -21.24
CA ASN A 252 -7.17 13.17 -21.78
C ASN A 252 -7.06 11.82 -22.52
N GLY A 253 -8.18 11.20 -22.86
CA GLY A 253 -8.27 9.90 -23.53
C GLY A 253 -8.83 8.81 -22.63
N LYS A 254 -8.89 7.59 -23.14
CA LYS A 254 -9.51 6.46 -22.46
C LYS A 254 -8.65 5.95 -21.30
N LYS A 255 -9.33 5.45 -20.26
CA LYS A 255 -8.77 4.67 -19.17
C LYS A 255 -9.34 3.26 -19.27
N PHE A 256 -8.47 2.26 -19.33
CA PHE A 256 -8.82 0.86 -19.28
C PHE A 256 -8.63 0.37 -17.85
N GLU A 257 -9.69 -0.09 -17.21
CA GLU A 257 -9.69 -0.58 -15.82
C GLU A 257 -10.01 -2.07 -15.81
N PHE A 258 -9.11 -2.87 -15.25
CA PHE A 258 -9.32 -4.28 -15.02
C PHE A 258 -9.60 -4.53 -13.55
N LYS A 259 -10.70 -5.21 -13.28
CA LYS A 259 -11.12 -5.62 -11.92
C LYS A 259 -11.36 -7.11 -11.90
N PRO A 260 -10.92 -7.83 -10.86
CA PRO A 260 -11.31 -9.22 -10.69
C PRO A 260 -12.81 -9.32 -10.39
N ILE A 261 -13.45 -10.35 -10.91
CA ILE A 261 -14.85 -10.68 -10.58
C ILE A 261 -14.89 -11.31 -9.19
N ASP A 262 -13.97 -12.26 -8.95
CA ASP A 262 -13.79 -12.90 -7.67
C ASP A 262 -12.40 -12.56 -7.11
N ILE A 263 -12.34 -12.17 -5.85
CA ILE A 263 -11.11 -11.79 -5.15
C ILE A 263 -10.59 -12.97 -4.32
N ALA A 264 -11.46 -13.92 -4.01
CA ALA A 264 -11.08 -15.17 -3.38
C ALA A 264 -10.62 -16.17 -4.45
N PRO A 265 -9.44 -16.80 -4.29
CA PRO A 265 -9.02 -17.88 -5.17
C PRO A 265 -9.85 -19.14 -4.94
#